data_f56437ab449e7da5b5cbeb44b5513925
#
_entry.id   f56437ab449e7da5b5cbeb44b5513925
#
_cell.length_a   1.000
_cell.length_b   1.000
_cell.length_c   1.000
_cell.angle_alpha   90.00
_cell.angle_beta   90.00
_cell.angle_gamma   90.00
#
_symmetry.space_group_name_H-M   'P 1'
#
loop_
_entity.id
_entity.type
_entity.pdbx_description
1 polymer ?
#
loop_
_entity_poly.entity_id
_entity_poly.type
_entity_poly.pdbx_seq_one_letter_code
_entity_poly.pdbx_strand_id
1 'polypeptide(L)'
;MGLARLYLVAPARFPDPQAEWLASGATDVLRRAIVRESLDEALKGVVFSVGCTARTRELAVPMVTAREAAARVIRKARSGPVALVFGNETFGLTGEEVGKCRLLASIPADSRYTSLNLGAAVQVFCYELRQAALGDSAPRSKQPPPVPHEEVERFLDYVERTMMETGFLDPKHPKRLMPRLRRLFSRAQLEQDEINILRGMFETLQRPKSRSRSGA
;
A
#
# COMPACT_ATOMS: atom_id res chain seq x y z
N MET A 1 -13.21 15.95 -9.25
CA MET A 1 -13.06 15.52 -7.85
C MET A 1 -11.78 16.06 -7.18
N GLY A 2 -10.90 16.74 -7.92
CA GLY A 2 -9.69 17.39 -7.39
C GLY A 2 -8.47 16.48 -7.28
N LEU A 3 -8.53 15.27 -7.83
CA LEU A 3 -7.36 14.39 -7.96
C LEU A 3 -6.69 14.67 -9.31
N ALA A 4 -5.38 14.98 -9.27
CA ALA A 4 -4.66 15.45 -10.44
C ALA A 4 -3.54 14.52 -10.92
N ARG A 5 -3.19 13.48 -10.15
CA ARG A 5 -2.10 12.55 -10.48
C ARG A 5 -2.67 11.18 -10.81
N LEU A 6 -2.40 10.73 -12.02
CA LEU A 6 -2.73 9.39 -12.50
C LEU A 6 -1.43 8.64 -12.77
N TYR A 7 -1.31 7.45 -12.19
CA TYR A 7 -0.25 6.48 -12.48
C TYR A 7 -0.87 5.28 -13.19
N LEU A 8 -0.21 4.83 -14.25
CA LEU A 8 -0.57 3.66 -15.01
C LEU A 8 0.57 2.65 -14.88
N VAL A 9 0.28 1.50 -14.30
CA VAL A 9 1.27 0.44 -14.08
C VAL A 9 1.15 -0.60 -15.18
N ALA A 10 2.20 -0.76 -15.98
CA ALA A 10 2.29 -1.67 -17.12
C ALA A 10 1.00 -1.70 -17.98
N PRO A 11 0.50 -0.54 -18.45
CA PRO A 11 -0.73 -0.50 -19.22
C PRO A 11 -0.57 -1.27 -20.52
N ALA A 12 -1.57 -2.06 -20.91
CA ALA A 12 -1.57 -2.81 -22.15
C ALA A 12 -1.47 -1.89 -23.39
N ARG A 13 -2.07 -0.70 -23.32
CA ARG A 13 -2.04 0.33 -24.34
C ARG A 13 -2.10 1.71 -23.71
N PHE A 14 -1.09 2.53 -23.98
CA PHE A 14 -1.07 3.95 -23.63
C PHE A 14 0.03 4.67 -24.43
N PRO A 15 -0.24 5.84 -25.06
CA PRO A 15 -1.53 6.51 -25.14
C PRO A 15 -2.56 5.77 -26.00
N ASP A 16 -3.84 6.04 -25.78
CA ASP A 16 -4.97 5.46 -26.54
C ASP A 16 -5.97 6.54 -26.89
N PRO A 17 -6.32 6.75 -28.18
CA PRO A 17 -7.30 7.75 -28.60
C PRO A 17 -8.68 7.55 -27.96
N GLN A 18 -9.09 6.30 -27.71
CA GLN A 18 -10.36 6.01 -27.05
C GLN A 18 -10.39 6.54 -25.60
N ALA A 19 -9.26 6.49 -24.91
CA ALA A 19 -9.14 7.04 -23.56
C ALA A 19 -9.34 8.57 -23.56
N GLU A 20 -8.86 9.27 -24.58
CA GLU A 20 -9.09 10.72 -24.71
C GLU A 20 -10.57 11.06 -24.93
N TRP A 21 -11.30 10.29 -25.72
CA TRP A 21 -12.74 10.48 -25.92
C TRP A 21 -13.54 10.26 -24.63
N LEU A 22 -13.15 9.27 -23.84
CA LEU A 22 -13.80 8.94 -22.58
C LEU A 22 -13.42 9.87 -21.42
N ALA A 23 -12.37 10.65 -21.55
CA ALA A 23 -11.88 11.54 -20.50
C ALA A 23 -12.78 12.74 -20.22
N SER A 24 -13.78 13.04 -21.08
CA SER A 24 -14.86 14.03 -20.83
C SER A 24 -14.37 15.35 -20.21
N GLY A 25 -13.36 15.98 -20.78
CA GLY A 25 -12.78 17.25 -20.27
C GLY A 25 -11.68 17.09 -19.23
N ALA A 26 -11.37 15.87 -18.76
CA ALA A 26 -10.21 15.57 -17.90
C ALA A 26 -8.98 15.12 -18.72
N THR A 27 -8.86 15.52 -19.98
CA THR A 27 -7.76 15.18 -20.88
C THR A 27 -6.41 15.68 -20.36
N ASP A 28 -6.39 16.74 -19.58
CA ASP A 28 -5.20 17.28 -18.95
C ASP A 28 -4.62 16.30 -17.88
N VAL A 29 -5.45 15.58 -17.15
CA VAL A 29 -5.04 14.53 -16.22
C VAL A 29 -4.48 13.33 -16.98
N LEU A 30 -5.16 12.92 -18.06
CA LEU A 30 -4.73 11.80 -18.89
C LEU A 30 -3.37 12.08 -19.55
N ARG A 31 -3.18 13.26 -20.14
CA ARG A 31 -1.93 13.66 -20.79
C ARG A 31 -0.74 13.77 -19.84
N ARG A 32 -1.00 14.03 -18.55
CA ARG A 32 0.01 14.06 -17.49
C ARG A 32 0.14 12.75 -16.75
N ALA A 33 -0.53 11.68 -17.22
CA ALA A 33 -0.41 10.37 -16.62
C ALA A 33 1.04 9.85 -16.65
N ILE A 34 1.46 9.24 -15.56
CA ILE A 34 2.82 8.74 -15.37
C ILE A 34 2.78 7.22 -15.53
N VAL A 35 3.47 6.71 -16.54
CA VAL A 35 3.60 5.27 -16.75
C VAL A 35 4.75 4.72 -15.90
N ARG A 36 4.53 3.57 -15.28
CA ARG A 36 5.53 2.81 -14.50
C ARG A 36 5.47 1.34 -14.89
N GLU A 37 6.59 0.66 -14.78
CA GLU A 37 6.69 -0.76 -15.10
C GLU A 37 6.15 -1.63 -13.96
N SER A 38 6.23 -1.16 -12.71
CA SER A 38 5.80 -1.91 -11.54
C SER A 38 5.00 -1.05 -10.55
N LEU A 39 4.23 -1.73 -9.67
CA LEU A 39 3.51 -1.07 -8.60
C LEU A 39 4.48 -0.45 -7.57
N ASP A 40 5.63 -1.07 -7.31
CA ASP A 40 6.65 -0.54 -6.40
C ASP A 40 7.20 0.81 -6.89
N GLU A 41 7.46 0.93 -8.19
CA GLU A 41 7.84 2.21 -8.77
C GLU A 41 6.75 3.28 -8.65
N ALA A 42 5.49 2.88 -8.85
CA ALA A 42 4.36 3.80 -8.72
C ALA A 42 4.13 4.24 -7.27
N LEU A 43 4.46 3.39 -6.29
CA LEU A 43 4.32 3.66 -4.86
C LEU A 43 5.54 4.33 -4.22
N LYS A 44 6.59 4.60 -4.98
CA LYS A 44 7.79 5.25 -4.46
C LYS A 44 7.46 6.61 -3.82
N GLY A 45 7.87 6.81 -2.58
CA GLY A 45 7.56 8.01 -1.78
C GLY A 45 6.15 8.05 -1.20
N VAL A 46 5.30 7.05 -1.47
CA VAL A 46 3.94 6.97 -0.92
C VAL A 46 4.00 6.52 0.53
N VAL A 47 3.40 7.31 1.42
CA VAL A 47 3.36 7.04 2.86
C VAL A 47 2.14 6.21 3.28
N PHE A 48 1.10 6.18 2.45
CA PHE A 48 -0.11 5.39 2.71
C PHE A 48 -0.80 4.98 1.43
N SER A 49 -0.93 3.67 1.20
CA SER A 49 -1.58 3.08 0.02
C SER A 49 -2.85 2.31 0.42
N VAL A 50 -3.89 2.45 -0.38
CA VAL A 50 -5.17 1.76 -0.22
C VAL A 50 -5.46 0.94 -1.46
N GLY A 51 -5.54 -0.38 -1.31
CA GLY A 51 -5.99 -1.29 -2.37
C GLY A 51 -7.52 -1.30 -2.45
N CYS A 52 -8.04 -0.93 -3.61
CA CYS A 52 -9.48 -0.88 -3.87
C CYS A 52 -9.93 -2.21 -4.50
N THR A 53 -10.71 -3.01 -3.78
CA THR A 53 -11.11 -4.35 -4.22
C THR A 53 -12.51 -4.71 -3.72
N ALA A 54 -13.27 -5.42 -4.56
CA ALA A 54 -14.54 -6.00 -4.17
C ALA A 54 -14.38 -7.41 -3.54
N ARG A 55 -13.19 -8.02 -3.66
CA ARG A 55 -12.96 -9.40 -3.22
C ARG A 55 -12.48 -9.42 -1.78
N THR A 56 -13.23 -10.12 -0.92
CA THR A 56 -12.75 -10.54 0.39
C THR A 56 -11.74 -11.67 0.19
N ARG A 57 -10.47 -11.42 0.54
CA ARG A 57 -9.44 -12.47 0.52
C ARG A 57 -9.11 -12.87 1.95
N GLU A 58 -8.71 -14.12 2.14
CA GLU A 58 -8.24 -14.64 3.45
C GLU A 58 -6.97 -13.95 3.98
N LEU A 59 -6.30 -13.13 3.14
CA LEU A 59 -5.18 -12.31 3.56
C LEU A 59 -5.73 -11.16 4.41
N ALA A 60 -5.47 -11.20 5.68
CA ALA A 60 -6.02 -10.31 6.67
C ALA A 60 -5.30 -8.94 6.70
N VAL A 61 -5.23 -8.26 5.57
CA VAL A 61 -5.08 -6.81 5.55
C VAL A 61 -6.43 -6.23 5.99
N PRO A 62 -6.49 -5.25 6.89
CA PRO A 62 -7.74 -4.67 7.32
C PRO A 62 -8.54 -4.14 6.12
N MET A 63 -9.80 -4.55 6.02
CA MET A 63 -10.71 -4.06 4.98
C MET A 63 -11.73 -3.11 5.61
N VAL A 64 -11.97 -1.98 4.95
CA VAL A 64 -12.91 -0.95 5.35
C VAL A 64 -13.78 -0.54 4.18
N THR A 65 -14.80 0.26 4.43
CA THR A 65 -15.61 0.87 3.36
C THR A 65 -14.83 1.98 2.64
N ALA A 66 -15.23 2.31 1.40
CA ALA A 66 -14.65 3.44 0.65
C ALA A 66 -14.71 4.76 1.46
N ARG A 67 -15.80 4.99 2.20
CA ARG A 67 -15.98 6.17 3.07
C ARG A 67 -14.98 6.21 4.22
N GLU A 68 -14.80 5.12 4.93
CA GLU A 68 -13.82 5.02 6.03
C GLU A 68 -12.38 5.14 5.52
N ALA A 69 -12.09 4.53 4.35
CA ALA A 69 -10.80 4.67 3.69
C ALA A 69 -10.53 6.14 3.33
N ALA A 70 -11.50 6.84 2.75
CA ALA A 70 -11.38 8.25 2.39
C ALA A 70 -11.00 9.12 3.58
N ALA A 71 -11.66 8.95 4.72
CA ALA A 71 -11.32 9.68 5.94
C ALA A 71 -9.88 9.42 6.41
N ARG A 72 -9.40 8.17 6.30
CA ARG A 72 -8.01 7.80 6.65
C ARG A 72 -7.01 8.38 5.65
N VAL A 73 -7.30 8.29 4.35
CA VAL A 73 -6.46 8.84 3.27
C VAL A 73 -6.28 10.34 3.44
N ILE A 74 -7.35 11.10 3.67
CA ILE A 74 -7.27 12.57 3.85
C ILE A 74 -6.41 12.94 5.07
N ARG A 75 -6.55 12.20 6.18
CA ARG A 75 -5.68 12.41 7.35
C ARG A 75 -4.20 12.13 7.03
N LYS A 76 -3.91 11.01 6.36
CA LYS A 76 -2.52 10.63 6.01
C LYS A 76 -1.91 11.52 4.94
N ALA A 77 -2.72 12.07 4.03
CA ALA A 77 -2.27 13.03 3.02
C ALA A 77 -1.65 14.31 3.59
N ARG A 78 -1.90 14.62 4.87
CA ARG A 78 -1.23 15.73 5.57
C ARG A 78 0.23 15.45 5.87
N SER A 79 0.62 14.19 5.92
CA SER A 79 1.99 13.75 6.27
C SER A 79 2.82 13.37 5.05
N GLY A 80 2.21 13.21 3.88
CA GLY A 80 2.91 12.87 2.64
C GLY A 80 2.01 12.32 1.56
N PRO A 81 2.58 11.90 0.41
CA PRO A 81 1.83 11.34 -0.70
C PRO A 81 1.05 10.08 -0.31
N VAL A 82 -0.18 9.98 -0.80
CA VAL A 82 -1.07 8.83 -0.59
C VAL A 82 -1.53 8.29 -1.94
N ALA A 83 -1.85 7.00 -2.02
CA ALA A 83 -2.30 6.37 -3.25
C ALA A 83 -3.55 5.51 -3.04
N LEU A 84 -4.46 5.56 -4.01
CA LEU A 84 -5.47 4.54 -4.24
C LEU A 84 -4.96 3.62 -5.35
N VAL A 85 -5.00 2.33 -5.11
CA VAL A 85 -4.54 1.30 -6.05
C VAL A 85 -5.72 0.50 -6.54
N PHE A 86 -5.91 0.48 -7.85
CA PHE A 86 -6.96 -0.29 -8.51
C PHE A 86 -6.31 -1.36 -9.38
N GLY A 87 -6.89 -2.54 -9.39
CA GLY A 87 -6.49 -3.60 -10.33
C GLY A 87 -7.16 -3.44 -11.69
N ASN A 88 -6.83 -4.36 -12.60
CA ASN A 88 -7.50 -4.40 -13.90
C ASN A 88 -8.97 -4.86 -13.76
N GLU A 89 -9.77 -4.63 -14.81
CA GLU A 89 -11.21 -4.95 -14.80
C GLU A 89 -11.49 -6.43 -14.68
N THR A 90 -10.65 -7.28 -15.24
CA THR A 90 -10.90 -8.74 -15.31
C THR A 90 -10.54 -9.44 -14.01
N PHE A 91 -9.35 -9.17 -13.47
CA PHE A 91 -8.79 -9.93 -12.33
C PHE A 91 -8.73 -9.12 -11.05
N GLY A 92 -8.89 -7.81 -11.11
CA GLY A 92 -8.68 -6.92 -9.98
C GLY A 92 -7.19 -6.89 -9.55
N LEU A 93 -6.94 -6.62 -8.29
CA LEU A 93 -5.60 -6.68 -7.69
C LEU A 93 -5.16 -8.12 -7.47
N THR A 94 -3.91 -8.43 -7.76
CA THR A 94 -3.27 -9.71 -7.41
C THR A 94 -3.04 -9.82 -5.90
N GLY A 95 -2.68 -11.02 -5.42
CA GLY A 95 -2.33 -11.22 -4.00
C GLY A 95 -1.08 -10.44 -3.60
N GLU A 96 -0.11 -10.34 -4.49
CA GLU A 96 1.11 -9.56 -4.28
C GLU A 96 0.82 -8.06 -4.19
N GLU A 97 0.05 -7.50 -5.12
CA GLU A 97 -0.34 -6.09 -5.11
C GLU A 97 -1.16 -5.72 -3.86
N VAL A 98 -2.07 -6.60 -3.43
CA VAL A 98 -2.80 -6.47 -2.16
C VAL A 98 -1.82 -6.43 -0.98
N GLY A 99 -0.80 -7.28 -0.98
CA GLY A 99 0.24 -7.33 0.05
C GLY A 99 1.05 -6.04 0.18
N LYS A 100 1.15 -5.25 -0.90
CA LYS A 100 1.85 -3.95 -0.93
C LYS A 100 0.98 -2.79 -0.43
N CYS A 101 -0.33 -3.02 -0.24
CA CYS A 101 -1.24 -2.00 0.26
C CYS A 101 -1.33 -2.04 1.79
N ARG A 102 -1.33 -0.88 2.43
CA ARG A 102 -1.45 -0.76 3.89
C ARG A 102 -2.88 -0.94 4.40
N LEU A 103 -3.85 -0.74 3.54
CA LEU A 103 -5.28 -0.85 3.83
C LEU A 103 -5.99 -1.39 2.59
N LEU A 104 -7.03 -2.16 2.79
CA LEU A 104 -7.96 -2.51 1.71
C LEU A 104 -9.28 -1.77 1.91
N ALA A 105 -9.89 -1.40 0.81
CA ALA A 105 -11.20 -0.76 0.83
C ALA A 105 -12.12 -1.36 -0.23
N SER A 106 -13.38 -1.51 0.15
CA SER A 106 -14.44 -1.95 -0.73
C SER A 106 -15.59 -0.95 -0.78
N ILE A 107 -16.30 -0.95 -1.89
CA ILE A 107 -17.58 -0.27 -2.02
C ILE A 107 -18.65 -1.27 -1.56
N PRO A 108 -19.47 -0.96 -0.55
CA PRO A 108 -20.60 -1.80 -0.19
C PRO A 108 -21.58 -1.87 -1.35
N ALA A 109 -21.60 -3.00 -2.05
CA ALA A 109 -22.49 -3.28 -3.16
C ALA A 109 -23.44 -4.43 -2.80
N ASP A 110 -24.47 -4.66 -3.62
CA ASP A 110 -25.39 -5.78 -3.46
C ASP A 110 -24.61 -7.12 -3.55
N SER A 111 -24.93 -8.06 -2.68
CA SER A 111 -24.23 -9.35 -2.61
C SER A 111 -24.30 -10.18 -3.92
N ARG A 112 -25.27 -9.91 -4.77
CA ARG A 112 -25.43 -10.55 -6.09
C ARG A 112 -24.53 -9.91 -7.15
N TYR A 113 -24.14 -8.63 -6.97
CA TYR A 113 -23.35 -7.84 -7.90
C TYR A 113 -22.27 -7.06 -7.14
N THR A 114 -21.29 -7.76 -6.61
CA THR A 114 -20.28 -7.18 -5.71
C THR A 114 -19.24 -6.33 -6.42
N SER A 115 -19.07 -6.49 -7.74
CA SER A 115 -18.06 -5.78 -8.53
C SER A 115 -18.69 -4.70 -9.39
N LEU A 116 -18.18 -3.47 -9.28
CA LEU A 116 -18.51 -2.39 -10.18
C LEU A 116 -17.52 -2.34 -11.35
N ASN A 117 -17.95 -1.76 -12.48
CA ASN A 117 -17.04 -1.31 -13.52
C ASN A 117 -15.92 -0.45 -12.92
N LEU A 118 -14.69 -0.58 -13.43
CA LEU A 118 -13.52 0.09 -12.87
C LEU A 118 -13.69 1.61 -12.81
N GLY A 119 -14.17 2.24 -13.88
CA GLY A 119 -14.41 3.68 -13.92
C GLY A 119 -15.43 4.13 -12.87
N ALA A 120 -16.51 3.35 -12.68
CA ALA A 120 -17.50 3.61 -11.65
C ALA A 120 -16.91 3.46 -10.23
N ALA A 121 -16.10 2.44 -10.01
CA ALA A 121 -15.42 2.25 -8.74
C ALA A 121 -14.47 3.43 -8.43
N VAL A 122 -13.64 3.83 -9.39
CA VAL A 122 -12.76 5.01 -9.28
C VAL A 122 -13.58 6.26 -8.94
N GLN A 123 -14.70 6.47 -9.62
CA GLN A 123 -15.57 7.63 -9.36
C GLN A 123 -16.12 7.66 -7.94
N VAL A 124 -16.57 6.53 -7.40
CA VAL A 124 -17.07 6.43 -6.03
C VAL A 124 -15.96 6.74 -5.02
N PHE A 125 -14.77 6.16 -5.17
CA PHE A 125 -13.65 6.48 -4.30
C PHE A 125 -13.23 7.95 -4.38
N CYS A 126 -13.20 8.53 -5.57
CA CYS A 126 -12.92 9.95 -5.78
C CYS A 126 -13.97 10.86 -5.12
N TYR A 127 -15.24 10.45 -5.16
CA TYR A 127 -16.34 11.17 -4.51
C TYR A 127 -16.20 11.14 -2.99
N GLU A 128 -15.97 9.97 -2.40
CA GLU A 128 -15.80 9.84 -0.95
C GLU A 128 -14.57 10.62 -0.46
N LEU A 129 -13.46 10.61 -1.21
CA LEU A 129 -12.31 11.45 -0.94
C LEU A 129 -12.64 12.94 -0.95
N ARG A 130 -13.43 13.39 -1.94
CA ARG A 130 -13.85 14.78 -2.03
C ARG A 130 -14.73 15.17 -0.84
N GLN A 131 -15.68 14.31 -0.43
CA GLN A 131 -16.53 14.54 0.72
C GLN A 131 -15.69 14.62 2.01
N ALA A 132 -14.77 13.69 2.20
CA ALA A 132 -13.87 13.68 3.36
C ALA A 132 -12.99 14.93 3.41
N ALA A 133 -12.50 15.40 2.25
CA ALA A 133 -11.68 16.61 2.18
C ALA A 133 -12.47 17.88 2.51
N LEU A 134 -13.73 17.96 2.12
CA LEU A 134 -14.60 19.10 2.40
C LEU A 134 -15.07 19.13 3.87
N GLY A 135 -15.26 17.96 4.49
CA GLY A 135 -15.72 17.84 5.87
C GLY A 135 -14.62 17.80 6.93
N ASP A 136 -13.35 17.64 6.53
CA ASP A 136 -12.24 17.43 7.46
C ASP A 136 -11.61 18.74 7.94
N SER A 137 -12.21 19.33 8.98
CA SER A 137 -11.61 20.40 9.80
C SER A 137 -10.86 19.86 11.03
N ALA A 138 -10.54 18.57 11.07
CA ALA A 138 -9.90 17.93 12.22
C ALA A 138 -8.51 18.53 12.57
N PRO A 139 -8.16 18.63 13.86
CA PRO A 139 -6.89 19.20 14.30
C PRO A 139 -5.71 18.36 13.79
N ARG A 140 -4.60 19.04 13.48
CA ARG A 140 -3.35 18.40 13.05
C ARG A 140 -2.89 17.39 14.11
N SER A 141 -2.82 16.12 13.77
CA SER A 141 -2.19 15.10 14.60
C SER A 141 -0.70 15.42 14.78
N LYS A 142 -0.19 15.29 16.02
CA LYS A 142 1.24 15.35 16.34
C LYS A 142 1.96 14.01 16.04
N GLN A 143 1.32 13.12 15.30
CA GLN A 143 1.95 11.84 14.97
C GLN A 143 3.17 12.06 14.06
N PRO A 144 4.25 11.32 14.27
CA PRO A 144 5.41 11.32 13.38
C PRO A 144 5.00 11.06 11.93
N PRO A 145 5.76 11.58 10.96
CA PRO A 145 5.48 11.31 9.56
C PRO A 145 5.56 9.80 9.30
N PRO A 146 4.58 9.23 8.58
CA PRO A 146 4.62 7.80 8.23
C PRO A 146 5.81 7.51 7.31
N VAL A 147 6.39 6.35 7.51
CA VAL A 147 7.55 5.88 6.73
C VAL A 147 7.16 5.68 5.26
N PRO A 148 7.97 6.13 4.30
CA PRO A 148 7.77 5.88 2.88
C PRO A 148 7.70 4.39 2.54
N HIS A 149 6.98 4.04 1.47
CA HIS A 149 6.80 2.66 1.04
C HIS A 149 8.12 1.92 0.84
N GLU A 150 9.07 2.53 0.15
CA GLU A 150 10.37 1.95 -0.15
C GLU A 150 11.23 1.65 1.09
N GLU A 151 11.05 2.41 2.18
CA GLU A 151 11.74 2.12 3.44
C GLU A 151 11.17 0.88 4.13
N VAL A 152 9.84 0.72 4.07
CA VAL A 152 9.18 -0.48 4.60
C VAL A 152 9.60 -1.71 3.80
N GLU A 153 9.67 -1.62 2.46
CA GLU A 153 10.13 -2.73 1.62
C GLU A 153 11.59 -3.08 1.92
N ARG A 154 12.48 -2.09 1.98
CA ARG A 154 13.88 -2.31 2.36
C ARG A 154 14.04 -2.95 3.74
N PHE A 155 13.18 -2.58 4.68
CA PHE A 155 13.16 -3.22 6.00
C PHE A 155 12.71 -4.69 5.91
N LEU A 156 11.66 -4.99 5.15
CA LEU A 156 11.18 -6.36 4.97
C LEU A 156 12.20 -7.26 4.26
N ASP A 157 12.89 -6.74 3.25
CA ASP A 157 13.98 -7.45 2.57
C ASP A 157 15.14 -7.73 3.52
N TYR A 158 15.46 -6.77 4.40
CA TYR A 158 16.47 -6.96 5.44
C TYR A 158 16.05 -8.06 6.42
N VAL A 159 14.80 -8.04 6.89
CA VAL A 159 14.26 -9.08 7.80
C VAL A 159 14.31 -10.46 7.16
N GLU A 160 13.92 -10.58 5.88
CA GLU A 160 13.94 -11.84 5.14
C GLU A 160 15.36 -12.41 5.05
N ARG A 161 16.34 -11.60 4.64
CA ARG A 161 17.76 -12.01 4.58
C ARG A 161 18.27 -12.46 5.94
N THR A 162 18.01 -11.67 6.99
CA THR A 162 18.42 -12.00 8.35
C THR A 162 17.84 -13.35 8.81
N MET A 163 16.58 -13.61 8.50
CA MET A 163 15.95 -14.89 8.86
C MET A 163 16.54 -16.09 8.07
N MET A 164 16.94 -15.88 6.81
CA MET A 164 17.64 -16.91 6.04
C MET A 164 19.04 -17.16 6.62
N GLU A 165 19.82 -16.12 6.92
CA GLU A 165 21.16 -16.21 7.47
C GLU A 165 21.19 -16.87 8.85
N THR A 166 20.18 -16.62 9.67
CA THR A 166 20.04 -17.24 11.00
C THR A 166 19.43 -18.64 10.96
N GLY A 167 19.01 -19.12 9.79
CA GLY A 167 18.36 -20.41 9.61
C GLY A 167 16.91 -20.48 10.12
N PHE A 168 16.32 -19.35 10.50
CA PHE A 168 14.92 -19.29 10.91
C PHE A 168 13.96 -19.47 9.73
N LEU A 169 14.32 -18.95 8.56
CA LEU A 169 13.58 -19.12 7.30
C LEU A 169 14.34 -20.09 6.39
N ASP A 170 13.74 -21.25 6.13
CA ASP A 170 14.23 -22.18 5.12
C ASP A 170 13.72 -21.72 3.72
N PRO A 171 14.61 -21.30 2.80
CA PRO A 171 14.20 -20.87 1.46
C PRO A 171 13.56 -21.99 0.63
N LYS A 172 13.79 -23.27 0.95
CA LYS A 172 13.14 -24.41 0.29
C LYS A 172 11.70 -24.62 0.77
N HIS A 173 11.39 -24.19 2.00
CA HIS A 173 10.09 -24.33 2.61
C HIS A 173 9.63 -23.01 3.29
N PRO A 174 9.49 -21.91 2.54
CA PRO A 174 9.25 -20.57 3.12
C PRO A 174 7.88 -20.43 3.79
N LYS A 175 6.97 -21.39 3.52
CA LYS A 175 5.57 -21.35 4.02
C LYS A 175 4.92 -19.98 3.72
N ARG A 176 4.17 -19.43 4.68
CA ARG A 176 3.54 -18.09 4.56
C ARG A 176 4.19 -17.08 5.53
N LEU A 177 5.49 -17.23 5.83
CA LEU A 177 6.13 -16.40 6.85
C LEU A 177 6.22 -14.94 6.41
N MET A 178 6.83 -14.65 5.24
CA MET A 178 6.95 -13.28 4.75
C MET A 178 5.61 -12.57 4.53
N PRO A 179 4.59 -13.19 3.92
CA PRO A 179 3.26 -12.60 3.85
C PRO A 179 2.65 -12.27 5.22
N ARG A 180 2.92 -13.08 6.26
CA ARG A 180 2.44 -12.82 7.62
C ARG A 180 3.17 -11.66 8.29
N LEU A 181 4.49 -11.57 8.12
CA LEU A 181 5.31 -10.47 8.64
C LEU A 181 4.95 -9.15 7.93
N ARG A 182 4.81 -9.17 6.61
CA ARG A 182 4.34 -8.01 5.84
C ARG A 182 3.01 -7.51 6.39
N ARG A 183 2.07 -8.40 6.63
CA ARG A 183 0.79 -8.07 7.25
C ARG A 183 0.94 -7.49 8.66
N LEU A 184 1.82 -8.07 9.49
CA LEU A 184 2.07 -7.58 10.85
C LEU A 184 2.55 -6.12 10.81
N PHE A 185 3.58 -5.84 10.04
CA PHE A 185 4.18 -4.51 9.94
C PHE A 185 3.26 -3.50 9.23
N SER A 186 2.46 -3.94 8.25
CA SER A 186 1.43 -3.07 7.65
C SER A 186 0.41 -2.59 8.67
N ARG A 187 -0.01 -3.43 9.62
CA ARG A 187 -0.94 -3.04 10.68
C ARG A 187 -0.29 -2.13 11.71
N ALA A 188 0.97 -2.38 12.05
CA ALA A 188 1.72 -1.58 13.01
C ALA A 188 1.92 -0.13 12.51
N GLN A 189 1.93 0.11 11.19
CA GLN A 189 2.21 1.43 10.61
C GLN A 189 3.52 2.02 11.13
N LEU A 190 4.58 1.24 11.00
CA LEU A 190 5.89 1.55 11.57
C LEU A 190 6.33 3.00 11.32
N GLU A 191 6.89 3.59 12.35
CA GLU A 191 7.61 4.86 12.33
C GLU A 191 9.09 4.62 12.00
N GLN A 192 9.81 5.66 11.60
CA GLN A 192 11.24 5.54 11.24
C GLN A 192 12.07 5.04 12.42
N ASP A 193 11.80 5.53 13.61
CA ASP A 193 12.50 5.11 14.83
C ASP A 193 12.22 3.65 15.18
N GLU A 194 11.00 3.18 14.96
CA GLU A 194 10.66 1.77 15.17
C GLU A 194 11.40 0.84 14.19
N ILE A 195 11.52 1.25 12.92
CA ILE A 195 12.35 0.51 11.94
C ILE A 195 13.80 0.45 12.38
N ASN A 196 14.34 1.57 12.87
CA ASN A 196 15.72 1.64 13.34
C ASN A 196 15.95 0.76 14.59
N ILE A 197 15.00 0.77 15.53
CA ILE A 197 15.04 -0.12 16.71
C ILE A 197 15.01 -1.58 16.29
N LEU A 198 14.08 -1.96 15.40
CA LEU A 198 13.98 -3.34 14.93
C LEU A 198 15.23 -3.79 14.18
N ARG A 199 15.83 -2.95 13.33
CA ARG A 199 17.11 -3.24 12.67
C ARG A 199 18.23 -3.50 13.70
N GLY A 200 18.36 -2.61 14.69
CA GLY A 200 19.35 -2.79 15.75
C GLY A 200 19.15 -4.07 16.58
N MET A 201 17.90 -4.45 16.85
CA MET A 201 17.60 -5.73 17.49
C MET A 201 18.06 -6.91 16.64
N PHE A 202 17.71 -6.95 15.35
CA PHE A 202 18.14 -8.03 14.46
C PHE A 202 19.67 -8.11 14.30
N GLU A 203 20.35 -6.96 14.15
CA GLU A 203 21.82 -6.92 14.10
C GLU A 203 22.47 -7.47 15.38
N THR A 204 21.88 -7.16 16.52
CA THR A 204 22.40 -7.68 17.81
C THR A 204 22.23 -9.21 17.92
N LEU A 205 21.13 -9.73 17.38
CA LEU A 205 20.88 -11.18 17.37
C LEU A 205 21.80 -11.95 16.39
N GLN A 206 22.27 -11.30 15.33
CA GLN A 206 23.22 -11.89 14.37
C GLN A 206 24.66 -11.97 14.93
N ARG A 207 25.01 -11.12 15.89
CA ARG A 207 26.37 -11.14 16.48
C ARG A 207 26.55 -12.43 17.30
N PRO A 208 27.56 -13.25 17.03
CA PRO A 208 27.87 -14.39 17.87
C PRO A 208 28.17 -13.88 19.28
N LYS A 209 27.47 -14.40 20.29
CA LYS A 209 27.83 -14.13 21.69
C LYS A 209 29.29 -14.50 21.88
N SER A 210 30.16 -13.50 22.06
CA SER A 210 31.49 -13.74 22.52
C SER A 210 31.36 -14.53 23.83
N ARG A 211 31.77 -15.79 23.82
CA ARG A 211 31.91 -16.58 25.06
C ARG A 211 32.83 -15.77 25.97
N SER A 212 32.30 -15.12 26.99
CA SER A 212 33.08 -14.65 28.11
C SER A 212 33.73 -15.91 28.70
N ARG A 213 35.02 -16.08 28.41
CA ARG A 213 35.87 -16.97 29.20
C ARG A 213 35.91 -16.35 30.60
N SER A 214 35.06 -16.81 31.50
CA SER A 214 35.36 -16.76 32.94
C SER A 214 36.38 -17.85 33.16
N GLY A 215 37.63 -17.42 33.17
CA GLY A 215 38.76 -18.23 33.61
C GLY A 215 38.90 -18.13 35.09
N ALA A 216 39.27 -19.26 35.64
CA ALA A 216 39.90 -19.55 36.91
C ALA A 216 39.19 -19.17 38.19
#